data_af2ee41d7cd4b28b4516871ec5d961df
#
_entry.id   af2ee41d7cd4b28b4516871ec5d961df
#
_cell.length_a   1.000
_cell.length_b   1.000
_cell.length_c   1.000
_cell.angle_alpha   90.00
_cell.angle_beta   90.00
_cell.angle_gamma   90.00
#
_symmetry.space_group_name_H-M   'P 1'
#
loop_
_entity.id
_entity.type
_entity.pdbx_description
1 polymer ?
#
loop_
_entity_poly.entity_id
_entity_poly.type
_entity_poly.pdbx_seq_one_letter_code
_entity_poly.pdbx_strand_id
1 'polypeptide(L)'
;DVSESRGLGDVYKRQVIIGRDAGRCGERGDNNVMIGCNAGRCNQGTGNVFLGHNTGSAVTSASGNVVIGCNVSLASSVQDHQLAIGVGNTNWITGIENYNLGIGSDRPRTALDVAGTVATRTFFQNEVELRTSETFPKEGGPVNGGVFGPYTIGTGACLTIGPGSTFTIIGIP
;
A
#
# COMPACT_ATOMS: atom_id res chain seq x y z
N ASP A 1 19.48 25.12 1.67
CA ASP A 1 20.64 24.93 0.81
C ASP A 1 20.30 23.87 -0.22
N VAL A 2 20.12 24.30 -1.45
CA VAL A 2 19.83 23.40 -2.58
C VAL A 2 21.18 23.05 -3.15
N SER A 3 21.81 21.98 -2.68
CA SER A 3 23.04 21.50 -3.30
C SER A 3 22.68 20.76 -4.61
N GLU A 4 22.61 21.51 -5.71
CA GLU A 4 22.82 20.90 -7.02
C GLU A 4 24.26 20.42 -7.08
N SER A 5 24.50 19.13 -6.93
CA SER A 5 25.81 18.56 -7.24
C SER A 5 26.00 18.49 -8.76
N ARG A 6 26.35 19.62 -9.36
CA ARG A 6 26.90 19.66 -10.71
C ARG A 6 28.41 19.48 -10.60
N GLY A 7 28.90 18.30 -10.89
CA GLY A 7 30.28 18.14 -11.30
C GLY A 7 31.23 17.33 -10.45
N LEU A 8 30.85 16.14 -10.06
CA LEU A 8 31.79 15.04 -9.86
C LEU A 8 31.18 13.81 -10.56
N GLY A 9 31.75 13.47 -11.69
CA GLY A 9 31.30 12.49 -12.65
C GLY A 9 30.37 11.41 -12.13
N ASP A 10 29.19 11.36 -12.72
CA ASP A 10 28.30 10.19 -12.86
C ASP A 10 27.83 9.42 -11.61
N VAL A 11 28.04 9.90 -10.39
CA VAL A 11 27.80 9.13 -9.17
C VAL A 11 26.42 9.40 -8.56
N TYR A 12 25.80 10.56 -8.82
CA TYR A 12 24.48 10.93 -8.27
C TYR A 12 23.63 11.62 -9.32
N LYS A 13 22.96 10.86 -10.19
CA LYS A 13 22.16 11.43 -11.27
C LYS A 13 20.72 11.65 -10.84
N ARG A 14 20.25 12.92 -10.98
CA ARG A 14 18.83 13.28 -10.91
C ARG A 14 18.18 13.08 -9.54
N GLN A 15 18.87 13.46 -8.46
CA GLN A 15 18.32 13.39 -7.11
C GLN A 15 17.85 14.76 -6.61
N VAL A 16 16.79 14.79 -5.79
CA VAL A 16 16.41 15.94 -4.99
C VAL A 16 16.65 15.59 -3.52
N ILE A 17 17.63 16.25 -2.89
CA ILE A 17 17.99 15.99 -1.50
C ILE A 17 17.92 17.31 -0.75
N ILE A 18 16.98 17.43 0.19
CA ILE A 18 16.76 18.63 1.00
C ILE A 18 16.60 18.24 2.47
N GLY A 19 17.46 18.75 3.31
CA GLY A 19 17.37 18.57 4.76
C GLY A 19 18.65 18.02 5.39
N ARG A 20 18.77 18.17 6.70
CA ARG A 20 19.94 17.70 7.43
C ARG A 20 20.02 16.18 7.38
N ASP A 21 21.16 15.64 6.99
CA ASP A 21 21.46 14.20 6.87
C ASP A 21 20.54 13.42 5.92
N ALA A 22 19.78 14.12 5.05
CA ALA A 22 19.05 13.47 3.98
C ALA A 22 20.05 12.79 3.01
N GLY A 23 19.82 11.51 2.67
CA GLY A 23 20.65 10.75 1.76
C GLY A 23 22.12 10.56 2.19
N ARG A 24 22.48 10.84 3.45
CA ARG A 24 23.86 10.99 3.91
C ARG A 24 24.79 9.81 3.64
N CYS A 25 24.33 8.59 3.78
CA CYS A 25 25.11 7.37 3.59
C CYS A 25 24.82 6.67 2.25
N GLY A 26 23.96 7.25 1.40
CA GLY A 26 23.52 6.65 0.16
C GLY A 26 24.45 7.00 -0.99
N GLU A 27 25.45 6.17 -1.28
CA GLU A 27 26.44 6.46 -2.32
C GLU A 27 26.12 5.91 -3.72
N ARG A 28 25.00 5.21 -3.94
CA ARG A 28 24.78 4.45 -5.17
C ARG A 28 23.40 4.58 -5.83
N GLY A 29 22.43 5.20 -5.19
CA GLY A 29 21.08 5.28 -5.75
C GLY A 29 20.88 6.50 -6.65
N ASP A 30 20.13 6.34 -7.74
CA ASP A 30 19.78 7.40 -8.68
C ASP A 30 18.28 7.77 -8.58
N ASN A 31 17.89 8.94 -9.09
CA ASN A 31 16.49 9.34 -9.26
C ASN A 31 15.67 9.37 -7.95
N ASN A 32 16.30 9.63 -6.81
CA ASN A 32 15.62 9.68 -5.52
C ASN A 32 15.15 11.10 -5.19
N VAL A 33 14.03 11.22 -4.48
CA VAL A 33 13.56 12.45 -3.84
C VAL A 33 13.59 12.22 -2.32
N MET A 34 14.46 12.95 -1.63
CA MET A 34 14.67 12.84 -0.18
C MET A 34 14.54 14.23 0.45
N ILE A 35 13.39 14.51 1.05
CA ILE A 35 13.10 15.84 1.63
C ILE A 35 12.73 15.69 3.11
N GLY A 36 13.55 16.22 3.97
CA GLY A 36 13.39 16.19 5.42
C GLY A 36 14.65 15.76 6.15
N CYS A 37 14.70 16.02 7.46
CA CYS A 37 15.83 15.60 8.29
C CYS A 37 15.88 14.05 8.33
N ASN A 38 17.05 13.47 8.02
CA ASN A 38 17.28 12.04 7.91
C ASN A 38 16.40 11.29 6.88
N ALA A 39 15.77 11.98 5.92
CA ALA A 39 15.02 11.32 4.85
C ALA A 39 15.95 10.46 4.00
N GLY A 40 15.64 9.16 3.86
CA GLY A 40 16.44 8.21 3.09
C GLY A 40 17.90 8.13 3.49
N ARG A 41 18.23 8.33 4.76
CA ARG A 41 19.60 8.59 5.25
C ARG A 41 20.65 7.63 4.70
N CYS A 42 20.38 6.35 4.61
CA CYS A 42 21.31 5.33 4.12
C CYS A 42 20.78 4.57 2.89
N ASN A 43 19.86 5.21 2.13
CA ASN A 43 19.30 4.61 0.94
C ASN A 43 20.31 4.52 -0.19
N GLN A 44 20.48 3.33 -0.74
CA GLN A 44 21.29 3.01 -1.92
C GLN A 44 20.43 2.58 -3.12
N GLY A 45 19.12 2.47 -2.92
CA GLY A 45 18.17 2.13 -3.96
C GLY A 45 17.85 3.31 -4.88
N THR A 46 17.18 3.03 -5.97
CA THR A 46 16.88 3.96 -7.05
C THR A 46 15.38 4.28 -7.11
N GLY A 47 15.03 5.52 -7.48
CA GLY A 47 13.63 5.91 -7.73
C GLY A 47 12.75 5.96 -6.48
N ASN A 48 13.30 6.19 -5.31
CA ASN A 48 12.54 6.30 -4.07
C ASN A 48 12.10 7.75 -3.80
N VAL A 49 10.95 7.90 -3.17
CA VAL A 49 10.43 9.17 -2.65
C VAL A 49 10.31 9.09 -1.13
N PHE A 50 11.13 9.83 -0.41
CA PHE A 50 11.11 9.96 1.05
C PHE A 50 10.79 11.41 1.43
N LEU A 51 9.60 11.65 1.94
CA LEU A 51 9.12 12.99 2.28
C LEU A 51 8.75 13.08 3.75
N GLY A 52 9.56 13.79 4.53
CA GLY A 52 9.37 14.06 5.95
C GLY A 52 10.53 13.59 6.82
N HIS A 53 10.45 13.88 8.11
CA HIS A 53 11.48 13.57 9.09
C HIS A 53 11.63 12.03 9.27
N ASN A 54 12.85 11.52 9.20
CA ASN A 54 13.18 10.09 9.38
C ASN A 54 12.43 9.12 8.45
N THR A 55 11.87 9.58 7.32
CA THR A 55 11.21 8.71 6.35
C THR A 55 12.22 7.84 5.62
N GLY A 56 11.94 6.55 5.51
CA GLY A 56 12.83 5.61 4.80
C GLY A 56 14.25 5.51 5.37
N SER A 57 14.49 5.91 6.62
CA SER A 57 15.84 5.94 7.22
C SER A 57 16.46 4.54 7.38
N ALA A 58 15.64 3.49 7.45
CA ALA A 58 16.06 2.09 7.50
C ALA A 58 16.11 1.40 6.12
N VAL A 59 15.66 2.08 5.06
CA VAL A 59 15.72 1.53 3.69
C VAL A 59 17.15 1.60 3.19
N THR A 60 17.69 0.45 2.79
CA THR A 60 19.09 0.36 2.35
C THR A 60 19.21 0.17 0.84
N SER A 61 18.70 -0.91 0.28
CA SER A 61 18.86 -1.25 -1.14
C SER A 61 17.58 -1.25 -1.95
N ALA A 62 16.44 -1.07 -1.32
CA ALA A 62 15.14 -1.13 -1.97
C ALA A 62 14.87 0.06 -2.89
N SER A 63 14.19 -0.17 -4.00
CA SER A 63 13.93 0.78 -5.08
C SER A 63 12.44 0.98 -5.35
N GLY A 64 12.08 2.14 -5.93
CA GLY A 64 10.70 2.42 -6.32
C GLY A 64 9.72 2.58 -5.15
N ASN A 65 10.19 2.94 -3.97
CA ASN A 65 9.35 3.08 -2.78
C ASN A 65 8.89 4.53 -2.57
N VAL A 66 7.72 4.69 -1.97
CA VAL A 66 7.17 5.99 -1.57
C VAL A 66 6.90 5.98 -0.07
N VAL A 67 7.56 6.85 0.69
CA VAL A 67 7.38 6.98 2.14
C VAL A 67 7.10 8.44 2.49
N ILE A 68 5.95 8.69 3.08
CA ILE A 68 5.52 10.06 3.43
C ILE A 68 5.09 10.12 4.89
N GLY A 69 5.59 11.11 5.62
CA GLY A 69 5.18 11.39 6.99
C GLY A 69 6.33 11.67 7.94
N CYS A 70 6.20 11.26 9.18
CA CYS A 70 7.22 11.47 10.22
C CYS A 70 7.52 10.14 10.91
N ASN A 71 8.79 9.72 10.94
CA ASN A 71 9.24 8.43 11.47
C ASN A 71 8.55 7.21 10.83
N VAL A 72 8.15 7.33 9.58
CA VAL A 72 7.47 6.25 8.84
C VAL A 72 8.49 5.26 8.31
N SER A 73 8.20 3.98 8.52
CA SER A 73 9.00 2.86 8.03
C SER A 73 8.21 2.00 7.04
N LEU A 74 8.91 1.39 6.10
CA LEU A 74 8.34 0.38 5.19
C LEU A 74 8.17 -0.96 5.91
N ALA A 75 7.31 -1.81 5.39
CA ALA A 75 7.15 -3.19 5.86
C ALA A 75 8.45 -4.00 5.71
N SER A 76 9.23 -3.69 4.68
CA SER A 76 10.57 -4.27 4.44
C SER A 76 11.56 -3.20 4.03
N SER A 77 12.78 -3.26 4.57
CA SER A 77 13.86 -2.34 4.21
C SER A 77 14.60 -2.69 2.92
N VAL A 78 14.29 -3.85 2.34
CA VAL A 78 14.98 -4.41 1.17
C VAL A 78 14.07 -4.78 0.01
N GLN A 79 12.74 -4.73 0.19
CA GLN A 79 11.78 -4.98 -0.88
C GLN A 79 11.48 -3.71 -1.66
N ASP A 80 11.29 -3.85 -2.97
CA ASP A 80 10.95 -2.78 -3.89
C ASP A 80 9.44 -2.48 -3.91
N HIS A 81 9.06 -1.35 -4.53
CA HIS A 81 7.69 -1.00 -4.89
C HIS A 81 6.70 -0.98 -3.71
N GLN A 82 7.13 -0.47 -2.57
CA GLN A 82 6.28 -0.30 -1.41
C GLN A 82 5.80 1.15 -1.26
N LEU A 83 4.64 1.32 -0.65
CA LEU A 83 4.08 2.60 -0.24
C LEU A 83 3.86 2.60 1.27
N ALA A 84 4.25 3.67 1.95
CA ALA A 84 3.89 3.91 3.34
C ALA A 84 3.58 5.39 3.56
N ILE A 85 2.38 5.68 4.03
CA ILE A 85 1.96 7.03 4.44
C ILE A 85 1.44 6.95 5.87
N GLY A 86 2.05 7.69 6.78
CA GLY A 86 1.67 7.58 8.18
C GLY A 86 2.46 8.45 9.13
N VAL A 87 2.44 8.09 10.41
CA VAL A 87 3.21 8.73 11.48
C VAL A 87 3.71 7.68 12.46
N GLY A 88 5.00 7.74 12.79
CA GLY A 88 5.63 6.77 13.68
C GLY A 88 5.60 5.36 13.09
N ASN A 89 5.23 4.40 13.90
CA ASN A 89 5.09 3.00 13.48
C ASN A 89 3.67 2.67 12.98
N THR A 90 2.84 3.69 12.74
CA THR A 90 1.47 3.50 12.27
C THR A 90 1.35 4.03 10.85
N ASN A 91 1.16 3.13 9.91
CA ASN A 91 0.86 3.49 8.54
C ASN A 91 -0.66 3.59 8.35
N TRP A 92 -1.11 4.73 7.85
CA TRP A 92 -2.52 4.91 7.47
C TRP A 92 -2.82 4.23 6.14
N ILE A 93 -1.82 4.29 5.24
CA ILE A 93 -1.87 3.68 3.92
C ILE A 93 -0.58 2.89 3.71
N THR A 94 -0.72 1.63 3.33
CA THR A 94 0.40 0.73 3.02
C THR A 94 0.19 0.10 1.65
N GLY A 95 1.19 0.12 0.81
CA GLY A 95 1.25 -0.64 -0.43
C GLY A 95 2.40 -1.64 -0.37
N ILE A 96 2.21 -2.82 -0.92
CA ILE A 96 3.24 -3.85 -1.01
C ILE A 96 3.47 -4.26 -2.47
N GLU A 97 4.57 -4.95 -2.74
CA GLU A 97 5.02 -5.33 -4.08
C GLU A 97 3.98 -6.06 -4.95
N ASN A 98 3.02 -6.73 -4.33
CA ASN A 98 1.92 -7.42 -5.02
C ASN A 98 0.77 -6.48 -5.44
N TYR A 99 0.99 -5.16 -5.37
CA TYR A 99 -0.01 -4.11 -5.64
C TYR A 99 -1.23 -4.12 -4.71
N ASN A 100 -1.15 -4.81 -3.58
CA ASN A 100 -2.17 -4.73 -2.55
C ASN A 100 -2.07 -3.41 -1.78
N LEU A 101 -3.20 -2.78 -1.52
CA LEU A 101 -3.32 -1.55 -0.77
C LEU A 101 -3.99 -1.81 0.58
N GLY A 102 -3.33 -1.45 1.67
CA GLY A 102 -3.85 -1.48 3.02
C GLY A 102 -4.27 -0.10 3.50
N ILE A 103 -5.43 0.01 4.11
CA ILE A 103 -5.85 1.18 4.89
C ILE A 103 -5.94 0.76 6.34
N GLY A 104 -5.02 1.25 7.18
CA GLY A 104 -4.87 0.79 8.56
C GLY A 104 -4.36 -0.65 8.69
N SER A 105 -3.91 -1.27 7.61
CA SER A 105 -3.36 -2.62 7.55
C SER A 105 -1.94 -2.58 7.01
N ASP A 106 -0.97 -3.08 7.78
CA ASP A 106 0.44 -3.12 7.36
C ASP A 106 0.78 -4.32 6.47
N ARG A 107 -0.13 -5.29 6.37
CA ARG A 107 0.03 -6.50 5.57
C ARG A 107 -1.26 -6.81 4.80
N PRO A 108 -1.56 -6.02 3.77
CA PRO A 108 -2.78 -6.23 2.99
C PRO A 108 -2.78 -7.60 2.31
N ARG A 109 -3.86 -8.35 2.51
CA ARG A 109 -4.04 -9.74 2.03
C ARG A 109 -4.79 -9.81 0.71
N THR A 110 -5.48 -8.72 0.37
CA THR A 110 -6.29 -8.57 -0.85
C THR A 110 -5.92 -7.27 -1.55
N ALA A 111 -6.36 -7.07 -2.79
CA ALA A 111 -6.08 -5.86 -3.56
C ALA A 111 -6.41 -4.56 -2.79
N LEU A 112 -7.46 -4.59 -1.96
CA LEU A 112 -7.77 -3.55 -0.99
C LEU A 112 -8.12 -4.21 0.36
N ASP A 113 -7.30 -4.00 1.37
CA ASP A 113 -7.48 -4.51 2.74
C ASP A 113 -7.69 -3.32 3.69
N VAL A 114 -8.88 -3.20 4.26
CA VAL A 114 -9.22 -2.12 5.19
C VAL A 114 -9.40 -2.70 6.59
N ALA A 115 -8.51 -2.32 7.50
CA ALA A 115 -8.60 -2.68 8.92
C ALA A 115 -9.63 -1.78 9.63
N GLY A 116 -10.89 -1.98 9.35
CA GLY A 116 -11.98 -1.16 9.89
C GLY A 116 -13.26 -1.25 9.07
N THR A 117 -14.16 -0.33 9.33
CA THR A 117 -15.43 -0.23 8.61
C THR A 117 -15.31 0.73 7.44
N VAL A 118 -15.73 0.32 6.26
CA VAL A 118 -15.88 1.19 5.11
C VAL A 118 -17.25 1.81 5.13
N ALA A 119 -17.35 3.12 5.43
CA ALA A 119 -18.61 3.86 5.35
C ALA A 119 -18.79 4.40 3.94
N THR A 120 -19.77 3.90 3.23
CA THR A 120 -20.13 4.36 1.89
C THR A 120 -21.61 4.77 1.86
N ARG A 121 -21.96 5.80 1.09
CA ARG A 121 -23.36 6.13 0.83
C ARG A 121 -24.05 5.10 -0.05
N THR A 122 -23.29 4.49 -0.94
CA THR A 122 -23.77 3.50 -1.89
C THR A 122 -22.71 2.41 -2.02
N PHE A 123 -23.11 1.19 -1.79
CA PHE A 123 -22.28 0.03 -2.07
C PHE A 123 -22.63 -0.46 -3.47
N PHE A 124 -21.72 -0.31 -4.42
CA PHE A 124 -21.93 -0.78 -5.78
C PHE A 124 -21.50 -2.23 -5.90
N GLN A 125 -22.42 -3.08 -6.25
CA GLN A 125 -22.12 -4.39 -6.75
C GLN A 125 -22.30 -4.36 -8.27
N ASN A 126 -21.24 -4.63 -9.01
CA ASN A 126 -21.28 -4.57 -10.47
C ASN A 126 -21.97 -5.75 -11.12
N GLU A 127 -22.21 -6.83 -10.38
CA GLU A 127 -22.85 -8.03 -10.92
C GLU A 127 -24.14 -8.33 -10.15
N VAL A 128 -25.25 -8.35 -10.87
CA VAL A 128 -26.57 -8.78 -10.37
C VAL A 128 -26.81 -10.28 -10.61
N GLU A 129 -25.92 -10.94 -11.32
CA GLU A 129 -25.98 -12.36 -11.64
C GLU A 129 -24.64 -13.05 -11.35
N LEU A 130 -24.67 -14.14 -10.61
CA LEU A 130 -23.55 -15.04 -10.45
C LEU A 130 -23.44 -15.94 -11.68
N ARG A 131 -22.46 -15.69 -12.54
CA ARG A 131 -22.24 -16.43 -13.80
C ARG A 131 -21.22 -17.55 -13.65
N THR A 132 -20.39 -17.48 -12.64
CA THR A 132 -19.39 -18.50 -12.29
C THR A 132 -19.59 -18.92 -10.84
N SER A 133 -19.13 -20.11 -10.48
CA SER A 133 -19.21 -20.56 -9.09
C SER A 133 -18.35 -19.68 -8.17
N GLU A 134 -18.92 -19.24 -7.06
CA GLU A 134 -18.26 -18.44 -6.06
C GLU A 134 -18.25 -19.12 -4.69
N THR A 135 -17.18 -18.93 -3.95
CA THR A 135 -17.09 -19.36 -2.55
C THR A 135 -16.99 -18.11 -1.66
N PHE A 136 -17.82 -18.06 -0.64
CA PHE A 136 -17.84 -16.97 0.33
C PHE A 136 -17.58 -17.52 1.73
N PRO A 137 -16.55 -17.06 2.46
CA PRO A 137 -15.51 -16.13 1.99
C PRO A 137 -14.52 -16.77 1.01
N LYS A 138 -13.94 -15.97 0.12
CA LYS A 138 -12.92 -16.45 -0.84
C LYS A 138 -11.65 -16.87 -0.12
N GLU A 139 -11.24 -16.11 0.90
CA GLU A 139 -10.08 -16.41 1.75
C GLU A 139 -10.30 -15.81 3.15
N GLY A 140 -9.65 -16.40 4.14
CA GLY A 140 -9.72 -15.93 5.53
C GLY A 140 -10.76 -16.64 6.38
N GLY A 141 -11.03 -16.10 7.54
CA GLY A 141 -12.00 -16.65 8.50
C GLY A 141 -13.46 -16.31 8.14
N PRO A 142 -14.39 -16.68 9.03
CA PRO A 142 -15.80 -16.40 8.86
C PRO A 142 -16.07 -14.90 8.65
N VAL A 143 -16.89 -14.57 7.67
CA VAL A 143 -17.32 -13.20 7.38
C VAL A 143 -18.82 -13.15 7.13
N ASN A 144 -19.40 -11.98 7.32
CA ASN A 144 -20.79 -11.72 6.96
C ASN A 144 -20.83 -10.85 5.71
N GLY A 145 -21.69 -11.17 4.77
CA GLY A 145 -21.88 -10.42 3.54
C GLY A 145 -23.32 -10.44 3.09
N GLY A 146 -23.61 -9.64 2.08
CA GLY A 146 -24.94 -9.60 1.51
C GLY A 146 -25.00 -8.73 0.26
N VAL A 147 -26.13 -8.80 -0.42
CA VAL A 147 -26.44 -8.00 -1.60
C VAL A 147 -27.79 -7.31 -1.41
N PHE A 148 -27.95 -6.15 -2.02
CA PHE A 148 -29.20 -5.40 -2.06
C PHE A 148 -29.84 -5.57 -3.44
N GLY A 149 -31.09 -6.03 -3.47
CA GLY A 149 -31.86 -6.23 -4.68
C GLY A 149 -31.89 -7.69 -5.16
N PRO A 150 -32.46 -7.93 -6.33
CA PRO A 150 -32.50 -9.28 -6.89
C PRO A 150 -31.08 -9.77 -7.19
N TYR A 151 -30.82 -11.00 -6.78
CA TYR A 151 -29.54 -11.68 -7.03
C TYR A 151 -29.83 -13.03 -7.71
N THR A 152 -29.28 -13.23 -8.87
CA THR A 152 -29.50 -14.42 -9.66
C THR A 152 -28.24 -15.28 -9.73
N ILE A 153 -28.39 -16.57 -9.48
CA ILE A 153 -27.33 -17.55 -9.72
C ILE A 153 -27.56 -18.13 -11.11
N GLY A 154 -26.63 -17.89 -12.02
CA GLY A 154 -26.71 -18.36 -13.39
C GLY A 154 -26.68 -19.90 -13.48
N THR A 155 -27.13 -20.42 -14.60
CA THR A 155 -27.15 -21.89 -14.84
C THR A 155 -25.75 -22.49 -14.73
N GLY A 156 -25.61 -23.50 -13.86
CA GLY A 156 -24.34 -24.18 -13.63
C GLY A 156 -23.37 -23.48 -12.66
N ALA A 157 -23.75 -22.29 -12.13
CA ALA A 157 -23.00 -21.64 -11.07
C ALA A 157 -23.53 -22.03 -9.68
N CYS A 158 -22.70 -21.92 -8.65
CA CYS A 158 -23.11 -22.09 -7.26
C CYS A 158 -22.42 -21.06 -6.34
N LEU A 159 -23.14 -20.66 -5.31
CA LEU A 159 -22.60 -19.85 -4.21
C LEU A 159 -22.38 -20.76 -3.00
N THR A 160 -21.14 -20.87 -2.54
CA THR A 160 -20.82 -21.68 -1.36
C THR A 160 -20.59 -20.74 -0.16
N ILE A 161 -21.34 -20.95 0.91
CA ILE A 161 -21.18 -20.24 2.17
C ILE A 161 -20.34 -21.11 3.12
N GLY A 162 -19.15 -20.62 3.46
CA GLY A 162 -18.24 -21.32 4.36
C GLY A 162 -18.73 -21.36 5.81
N PRO A 163 -18.21 -22.26 6.64
CA PRO A 163 -18.60 -22.40 8.03
C PRO A 163 -18.46 -21.10 8.83
N GLY A 164 -19.48 -20.75 9.61
CA GLY A 164 -19.50 -19.53 10.44
C GLY A 164 -19.71 -18.22 9.67
N SER A 165 -19.90 -18.28 8.35
CA SER A 165 -20.20 -17.11 7.52
C SER A 165 -21.70 -16.97 7.25
N THR A 166 -22.15 -15.75 7.00
CA THR A 166 -23.53 -15.43 6.62
C THR A 166 -23.57 -14.63 5.35
N PHE A 167 -24.44 -14.98 4.43
CA PHE A 167 -24.75 -14.20 3.25
C PHE A 167 -26.22 -13.82 3.25
N THR A 168 -26.51 -12.54 3.21
CA THR A 168 -27.88 -12.04 3.30
C THR A 168 -28.27 -11.34 2.01
N ILE A 169 -29.43 -11.70 1.45
CA ILE A 169 -30.05 -11.02 0.32
C ILE A 169 -31.17 -10.16 0.90
N ILE A 170 -31.04 -8.85 0.73
CA ILE A 170 -32.07 -7.90 1.14
C ILE A 170 -32.84 -7.50 -0.11
N GLY A 171 -33.97 -8.15 -0.35
CA GLY A 171 -34.91 -7.82 -1.43
C GLY A 171 -35.77 -6.64 -1.04
N ILE A 172 -36.19 -5.84 -2.02
CA ILE A 172 -37.33 -4.92 -1.89
C ILE A 172 -38.55 -5.72 -2.26
N PRO A 173 -39.59 -5.72 -1.46
CA PRO A 173 -40.83 -6.42 -1.74
C PRO A 173 -41.52 -5.88 -3.01
#